data_dcafb2a7abf7c7d2e32c721bdf20c428
#
_entry.id   dcafb2a7abf7c7d2e32c721bdf20c428
#
_cell.length_a   1.000
_cell.length_b   1.000
_cell.length_c   1.000
_cell.angle_alpha   90.00
_cell.angle_beta   90.00
_cell.angle_gamma   90.00
#
_symmetry.space_group_name_H-M   'P 1'
#
loop_
_entity.id
_entity.type
_entity.pdbx_description
1 polymer ?
#
loop_
_entity_poly.entity_id
_entity_poly.type
_entity_poly.pdbx_seq_one_letter_code
_entity_poly.pdbx_strand_id
1 'polypeptide(L)'
;MEQFAPMKRSRDGQPVRYLVVDDSVFARKNLARMIETFGGQLAGEAGDGVSAIAEYDRTNPDIVLMDITMPQMEGIEAAEKIVQKHPEARVVMVSSVGYQENIVAALQRGARHFVQKPVKPEVLYEVIKYVMGEDGTVANAAKAGV
;
A
#
# COMPACT_ATOMS: atom_id res chain seq x y z
N MET A 1 -20.88 -11.38 2.84
CA MET A 1 -19.92 -10.65 2.03
C MET A 1 -19.71 -9.25 2.57
N GLU A 2 -18.48 -8.90 2.74
CA GLU A 2 -18.13 -7.58 3.23
C GLU A 2 -18.49 -6.51 2.20
N GLN A 3 -19.05 -5.42 2.69
CA GLN A 3 -19.30 -4.27 1.84
C GLN A 3 -18.61 -3.06 2.42
N PHE A 4 -17.90 -2.35 1.57
CA PHE A 4 -17.17 -1.17 1.98
C PHE A 4 -17.66 0.03 1.17
N ALA A 5 -17.75 1.18 1.83
CA ALA A 5 -18.04 2.41 1.11
C ALA A 5 -16.89 2.67 0.14
N PRO A 6 -17.19 2.97 -1.14
CA PRO A 6 -16.13 3.21 -2.11
C PRO A 6 -15.24 4.36 -1.66
N MET A 7 -13.93 4.11 -1.68
CA MET A 7 -12.96 5.11 -1.26
C MET A 7 -12.46 5.86 -2.48
N LYS A 8 -12.55 7.18 -2.44
CA LYS A 8 -12.17 8.02 -3.56
C LYS A 8 -11.16 9.06 -3.14
N ARG A 9 -10.39 9.53 -4.11
CA ARG A 9 -9.43 10.61 -3.85
C ARG A 9 -10.20 11.90 -3.57
N SER A 10 -9.78 12.62 -2.56
CA SER A 10 -10.46 13.86 -2.18
C SER A 10 -10.27 14.96 -3.21
N ARG A 11 -9.13 14.96 -3.91
CA ARG A 11 -8.81 16.05 -4.83
C ARG A 11 -9.70 16.07 -6.09
N ASP A 12 -10.21 14.93 -6.55
CA ASP A 12 -10.96 14.87 -7.80
C ASP A 12 -12.13 13.89 -7.77
N GLY A 13 -12.36 13.20 -6.66
CA GLY A 13 -13.46 12.25 -6.56
C GLY A 13 -13.28 10.97 -7.36
N GLN A 14 -12.11 10.74 -7.93
CA GLN A 14 -11.85 9.54 -8.69
C GLN A 14 -11.45 8.40 -7.76
N PRO A 15 -11.60 7.14 -8.20
CA PRO A 15 -11.17 6.01 -7.40
C PRO A 15 -9.70 6.09 -7.03
N VAL A 16 -9.35 5.59 -5.85
CA VAL A 16 -7.95 5.49 -5.43
C VAL A 16 -7.25 4.48 -6.34
N ARG A 17 -6.06 4.81 -6.80
CA ARG A 17 -5.28 3.98 -7.71
C ARG A 17 -4.15 3.30 -6.93
N TYR A 18 -4.01 2.00 -7.13
CA TYR A 18 -3.10 1.16 -6.34
C TYR A 18 -2.02 0.53 -7.21
N LEU A 19 -0.82 0.45 -6.66
CA LEU A 19 0.24 -0.41 -7.17
C LEU A 19 0.41 -1.54 -6.17
N VAL A 20 0.32 -2.78 -6.62
CA VAL A 20 0.45 -3.96 -5.77
C VAL A 20 1.75 -4.67 -6.10
N VAL A 21 2.59 -4.86 -5.08
CA VAL A 21 3.92 -5.45 -5.23
C VAL A 21 4.05 -6.66 -4.32
N ASP A 22 4.18 -7.83 -4.92
CA ASP A 22 4.34 -9.09 -4.20
C ASP A 22 4.85 -10.11 -5.22
N ASP A 23 5.80 -10.95 -4.84
CA ASP A 23 6.34 -11.93 -5.78
C ASP A 23 5.39 -13.10 -6.02
N SER A 24 4.34 -13.23 -5.22
CA SER A 24 3.32 -14.26 -5.40
C SER A 24 2.17 -13.72 -6.24
N VAL A 25 1.94 -14.36 -7.38
CA VAL A 25 0.80 -14.01 -8.25
C VAL A 25 -0.51 -14.15 -7.49
N PHE A 26 -0.62 -15.21 -6.67
CA PHE A 26 -1.82 -15.43 -5.88
C PHE A 26 -2.07 -14.30 -4.89
N ALA A 27 -1.02 -13.86 -4.21
CA ALA A 27 -1.13 -12.76 -3.26
C ALA A 27 -1.55 -11.47 -3.96
N ARG A 28 -0.97 -11.18 -5.13
CA ARG A 28 -1.36 -10.00 -5.89
C ARG A 28 -2.83 -10.04 -6.29
N LYS A 29 -3.31 -11.20 -6.74
CA LYS A 29 -4.72 -11.34 -7.12
C LYS A 29 -5.65 -11.16 -5.93
N ASN A 30 -5.24 -11.67 -4.77
CA ASN A 30 -6.05 -11.53 -3.56
C ASN A 30 -6.17 -10.07 -3.16
N LEU A 31 -5.07 -9.33 -3.19
CA LEU A 31 -5.10 -7.91 -2.88
C LEU A 31 -5.91 -7.13 -3.92
N ALA A 32 -5.79 -7.50 -5.19
CA ALA A 32 -6.55 -6.83 -6.24
C ALA A 32 -8.06 -6.98 -6.03
N ARG A 33 -8.49 -8.16 -5.58
CA ARG A 33 -9.92 -8.36 -5.26
C ARG A 33 -10.37 -7.47 -4.13
N MET A 34 -9.55 -7.34 -3.09
CA MET A 34 -9.89 -6.46 -1.98
C MET A 34 -9.99 -5.02 -2.44
N ILE A 35 -9.02 -4.57 -3.24
CA ILE A 35 -9.02 -3.22 -3.80
C ILE A 35 -10.31 -2.96 -4.58
N GLU A 36 -10.75 -3.95 -5.34
CA GLU A 36 -11.98 -3.83 -6.11
C GLU A 36 -13.19 -3.64 -5.21
N THR A 37 -13.24 -4.38 -4.09
CA THR A 37 -14.36 -4.23 -3.15
C THR A 37 -14.34 -2.88 -2.45
N PHE A 38 -13.19 -2.22 -2.41
CA PHE A 38 -13.07 -0.87 -1.83
C PHE A 38 -13.42 0.22 -2.84
N GLY A 39 -13.78 -0.16 -4.06
CA GLY A 39 -14.04 0.80 -5.11
C GLY A 39 -12.78 1.36 -5.74
N GLY A 40 -11.62 0.75 -5.49
CA GLY A 40 -10.35 1.21 -6.02
C GLY A 40 -10.04 0.66 -7.39
N GLN A 41 -8.95 1.15 -7.96
CA GLN A 41 -8.47 0.75 -9.27
C GLN A 41 -7.05 0.24 -9.17
N LEU A 42 -6.79 -0.92 -9.76
CA LEU A 42 -5.44 -1.46 -9.82
C LEU A 42 -4.71 -0.77 -10.96
N ALA A 43 -3.72 0.06 -10.62
CA ALA A 43 -2.97 0.82 -11.63
C ALA A 43 -1.80 0.01 -12.18
N GLY A 44 -1.26 -0.90 -11.38
CA GLY A 44 -0.14 -1.71 -11.83
C GLY A 44 0.20 -2.79 -10.81
N GLU A 45 1.09 -3.69 -11.22
CA GLU A 45 1.58 -4.78 -10.40
C GLU A 45 3.07 -4.95 -10.62
N ALA A 46 3.75 -5.48 -9.61
CA ALA A 46 5.16 -5.82 -9.74
C ALA A 46 5.45 -7.02 -8.86
N GLY A 47 6.45 -7.81 -9.25
CA GLY A 47 6.84 -9.01 -8.53
C GLY A 47 8.16 -8.90 -7.79
N ASP A 48 8.81 -7.75 -7.89
CA ASP A 48 10.08 -7.52 -7.19
C ASP A 48 10.30 -6.02 -7.00
N GLY A 49 11.34 -5.67 -6.24
CA GLY A 49 11.58 -4.28 -5.90
C GLY A 49 12.02 -3.42 -7.07
N VAL A 50 12.80 -3.99 -7.99
CA VAL A 50 13.25 -3.23 -9.15
C VAL A 50 12.06 -2.87 -10.05
N SER A 51 11.20 -3.86 -10.32
CA SER A 51 9.99 -3.62 -11.11
C SER A 51 9.04 -2.66 -10.40
N ALA A 52 9.00 -2.70 -9.06
CA ALA A 52 8.13 -1.82 -8.30
C ALA A 52 8.48 -0.36 -8.53
N ILE A 53 9.77 -0.04 -8.53
CA ILE A 53 10.22 1.33 -8.77
C ILE A 53 9.81 1.79 -10.17
N ALA A 54 10.05 0.93 -11.18
CA ALA A 54 9.69 1.25 -12.55
C ALA A 54 8.17 1.42 -12.71
N GLU A 55 7.39 0.54 -12.08
CA GLU A 55 5.94 0.62 -12.16
C GLU A 55 5.40 1.85 -11.44
N TYR A 56 6.03 2.26 -10.35
CA TYR A 56 5.62 3.51 -9.70
C TYR A 56 5.79 4.69 -10.67
N ASP A 57 6.94 4.76 -11.33
CA ASP A 57 7.18 5.84 -12.29
C ASP A 57 6.17 5.82 -13.43
N ARG A 58 5.83 4.63 -13.90
CA ARG A 58 4.91 4.48 -15.04
C ARG A 58 3.48 4.82 -14.69
N THR A 59 3.03 4.44 -13.49
CA THR A 59 1.60 4.53 -13.13
C THR A 59 1.27 5.69 -12.21
N ASN A 60 2.25 6.19 -11.47
CA ASN A 60 2.04 7.26 -10.48
C ASN A 60 0.81 6.96 -9.61
N PRO A 61 0.84 5.87 -8.85
CA PRO A 61 -0.33 5.45 -8.08
C PRO A 61 -0.56 6.34 -6.87
N ASP A 62 -1.74 6.25 -6.30
CA ASP A 62 -2.04 6.96 -5.06
C ASP A 62 -1.46 6.25 -3.85
N ILE A 63 -1.38 4.93 -3.91
CA ILE A 63 -0.89 4.13 -2.79
C ILE A 63 -0.22 2.86 -3.32
N VAL A 64 0.82 2.42 -2.61
CA VAL A 64 1.55 1.19 -2.94
C VAL A 64 1.35 0.20 -1.79
N LEU A 65 0.96 -1.02 -2.14
CA LEU A 65 0.91 -2.13 -1.19
C LEU A 65 2.12 -3.02 -1.52
N MET A 66 3.10 -3.05 -0.63
CA MET A 66 4.42 -3.61 -0.90
C MET A 66 4.79 -4.71 0.07
N ASP A 67 5.00 -5.93 -0.46
CA ASP A 67 5.53 -7.02 0.33
C ASP A 67 6.96 -6.69 0.78
N ILE A 68 7.32 -7.11 1.99
CA ILE A 68 8.66 -6.85 2.51
C ILE A 68 9.69 -7.77 1.87
N THR A 69 9.40 -9.07 1.80
CA THR A 69 10.38 -10.06 1.32
C THR A 69 10.11 -10.44 -0.12
N MET A 70 11.03 -10.06 -1.01
CA MET A 70 10.92 -10.32 -2.44
C MET A 70 12.30 -10.55 -3.04
N PRO A 71 12.38 -11.27 -4.18
CA PRO A 71 13.65 -11.38 -4.89
C PRO A 71 14.06 -10.06 -5.54
N GLN A 72 15.27 -9.98 -5.99
CA GLN A 72 15.90 -8.83 -6.65
C GLN A 72 16.18 -7.70 -5.69
N MET A 73 15.14 -7.13 -5.11
CA MET A 73 15.26 -6.03 -4.17
C MET A 73 14.14 -6.17 -3.15
N GLU A 74 14.50 -6.17 -1.87
CA GLU A 74 13.51 -6.29 -0.82
C GLU A 74 12.61 -5.07 -0.76
N GLY A 75 11.40 -5.29 -0.24
CA GLY A 75 10.38 -4.26 -0.23
C GLY A 75 10.79 -3.01 0.54
N ILE A 76 11.53 -3.16 1.65
CA ILE A 76 11.94 -2.00 2.44
C ILE A 76 12.87 -1.11 1.63
N GLU A 77 13.83 -1.72 0.92
CA GLU A 77 14.74 -0.96 0.07
C GLU A 77 13.99 -0.30 -1.08
N ALA A 78 13.07 -1.02 -1.70
CA ALA A 78 12.27 -0.46 -2.79
C ALA A 78 11.43 0.71 -2.30
N ALA A 79 10.81 0.57 -1.12
CA ALA A 79 10.00 1.64 -0.52
C ALA A 79 10.85 2.88 -0.29
N GLU A 80 12.06 2.69 0.25
CA GLU A 80 12.97 3.81 0.49
C GLU A 80 13.33 4.54 -0.80
N LYS A 81 13.64 3.79 -1.85
CA LYS A 81 14.01 4.38 -3.13
C LYS A 81 12.83 5.11 -3.77
N ILE A 82 11.64 4.56 -3.66
CA ILE A 82 10.44 5.22 -4.17
C ILE A 82 10.20 6.53 -3.44
N VAL A 83 10.30 6.53 -2.11
CA VAL A 83 10.05 7.72 -1.30
C VAL A 83 11.14 8.77 -1.53
N GLN A 84 12.39 8.36 -1.72
CA GLN A 84 13.45 9.30 -2.03
C GLN A 84 13.20 10.03 -3.34
N LYS A 85 12.69 9.33 -4.33
CA LYS A 85 12.40 9.90 -5.64
C LYS A 85 11.05 10.65 -5.64
N HIS A 86 10.10 10.15 -4.86
CA HIS A 86 8.75 10.69 -4.78
C HIS A 86 8.37 10.85 -3.31
N PRO A 87 8.74 11.99 -2.68
CA PRO A 87 8.47 12.16 -1.23
C PRO A 87 7.00 12.08 -0.85
N GLU A 88 6.12 12.29 -1.81
CA GLU A 88 4.68 12.22 -1.57
C GLU A 88 4.14 10.79 -1.64
N ALA A 89 4.97 9.80 -2.00
CA ALA A 89 4.52 8.42 -2.16
C ALA A 89 3.96 7.87 -0.85
N ARG A 90 2.86 7.16 -0.97
CA ARG A 90 2.23 6.48 0.17
C ARG A 90 2.46 5.00 0.02
N VAL A 91 3.36 4.47 0.85
CA VAL A 91 3.73 3.05 0.80
C VAL A 91 3.25 2.37 2.07
N VAL A 92 2.45 1.32 1.91
CA VAL A 92 1.99 0.47 2.99
C VAL A 92 2.67 -0.88 2.83
N MET A 93 3.42 -1.29 3.85
CA MET A 93 4.08 -2.59 3.81
C MET A 93 3.10 -3.70 4.12
N VAL A 94 3.24 -4.83 3.46
CA VAL A 94 2.43 -6.01 3.72
C VAL A 94 3.39 -7.14 4.06
N SER A 95 3.29 -7.70 5.25
CA SER A 95 4.30 -8.63 5.76
C SER A 95 3.67 -9.85 6.41
N SER A 96 4.18 -11.02 6.09
CA SER A 96 3.75 -12.26 6.73
C SER A 96 4.40 -12.46 8.11
N VAL A 97 5.43 -11.69 8.39
CA VAL A 97 6.18 -11.84 9.63
C VAL A 97 6.13 -10.51 10.37
N GLY A 98 5.60 -10.54 11.57
CA GLY A 98 5.48 -9.34 12.37
C GLY A 98 6.72 -9.03 13.17
N TYR A 99 7.91 -9.10 12.55
CA TYR A 99 9.12 -8.69 13.23
C TYR A 99 9.11 -7.19 13.39
N GLN A 100 9.13 -6.75 14.62
CA GLN A 100 9.09 -5.34 14.93
C GLN A 100 10.24 -4.57 14.27
N GLU A 101 11.41 -5.19 14.21
CA GLU A 101 12.57 -4.53 13.59
C GLU A 101 12.31 -4.19 12.14
N ASN A 102 11.69 -5.10 11.38
CA ASN A 102 11.39 -4.86 9.98
C ASN A 102 10.35 -3.78 9.80
N ILE A 103 9.35 -3.77 10.69
CA ILE A 103 8.31 -2.75 10.64
C ILE A 103 8.89 -1.38 10.95
N VAL A 104 9.68 -1.29 12.02
CA VAL A 104 10.32 -0.04 12.41
C VAL A 104 11.24 0.44 11.31
N ALA A 105 12.05 -0.46 10.73
CA ALA A 105 12.96 -0.09 9.65
C ALA A 105 12.19 0.46 8.44
N ALA A 106 11.08 -0.17 8.10
CA ALA A 106 10.27 0.29 6.97
C ALA A 106 9.70 1.68 7.22
N LEU A 107 9.17 1.90 8.42
CA LEU A 107 8.61 3.20 8.77
C LEU A 107 9.68 4.29 8.78
N GLN A 108 10.86 3.97 9.31
CA GLN A 108 11.97 4.92 9.33
C GLN A 108 12.46 5.28 7.93
N ARG A 109 12.27 4.38 6.97
CA ARG A 109 12.71 4.61 5.60
C ARG A 109 11.63 5.18 4.70
N GLY A 110 10.47 5.52 5.27
CA GLY A 110 9.46 6.27 4.55
C GLY A 110 8.13 5.57 4.32
N ALA A 111 8.00 4.30 4.70
CA ALA A 111 6.69 3.66 4.65
C ALA A 111 5.74 4.34 5.64
N ARG A 112 4.48 4.43 5.27
CA ARG A 112 3.50 5.15 6.09
C ARG A 112 2.77 4.27 7.07
N HIS A 113 2.67 2.96 6.76
CA HIS A 113 1.95 2.02 7.61
C HIS A 113 2.30 0.61 7.20
N PHE A 114 1.72 -0.35 7.88
CA PHE A 114 1.92 -1.76 7.53
C PHE A 114 0.66 -2.55 7.81
N VAL A 115 0.55 -3.71 7.15
CA VAL A 115 -0.53 -4.67 7.36
C VAL A 115 0.09 -6.05 7.44
N GLN A 116 -0.37 -6.86 8.38
CA GLN A 116 0.16 -8.19 8.59
C GLN A 116 -0.63 -9.22 7.76
N LYS A 117 0.08 -10.18 7.18
CA LYS A 117 -0.55 -11.32 6.51
C LYS A 117 -0.96 -12.37 7.54
N PRO A 118 -2.05 -13.09 7.34
CA PRO A 118 -2.99 -12.98 6.22
C PRO A 118 -3.77 -11.68 6.29
N VAL A 119 -3.91 -11.04 5.14
CA VAL A 119 -4.52 -9.71 5.08
C VAL A 119 -6.02 -9.85 5.26
N LYS A 120 -6.57 -9.10 6.19
CA LYS A 120 -8.01 -9.03 6.42
C LYS A 120 -8.56 -7.78 5.74
N PRO A 121 -9.60 -7.92 4.91
CA PRO A 121 -10.11 -6.76 4.16
C PRO A 121 -10.48 -5.56 5.03
N GLU A 122 -11.11 -5.80 6.19
CA GLU A 122 -11.51 -4.70 7.06
C GLU A 122 -10.32 -3.96 7.64
N VAL A 123 -9.23 -4.69 7.94
CA VAL A 123 -8.00 -4.07 8.45
C VAL A 123 -7.33 -3.27 7.35
N LEU A 124 -7.21 -3.87 6.17
CA LEU A 124 -6.59 -3.20 5.03
C LEU A 124 -7.35 -1.92 4.67
N TYR A 125 -8.68 -2.00 4.65
CA TYR A 125 -9.51 -0.85 4.34
C TYR A 125 -9.24 0.32 5.29
N GLU A 126 -9.18 0.03 6.59
CA GLU A 126 -8.94 1.07 7.58
C GLU A 126 -7.54 1.67 7.47
N VAL A 127 -6.53 0.83 7.21
CA VAL A 127 -5.16 1.31 7.03
C VAL A 127 -5.07 2.22 5.81
N ILE A 128 -5.67 1.82 4.70
CA ILE A 128 -5.67 2.63 3.48
C ILE A 128 -6.38 3.96 3.74
N LYS A 129 -7.51 3.91 4.41
CA LYS A 129 -8.27 5.10 4.73
C LYS A 129 -7.45 6.07 5.57
N TYR A 130 -6.74 5.54 6.56
CA TYR A 130 -5.87 6.34 7.40
C TYR A 130 -4.75 6.99 6.58
N VAL A 131 -4.07 6.19 5.76
CA VAL A 131 -2.95 6.68 4.97
C VAL A 131 -3.39 7.72 3.95
N MET A 132 -4.53 7.49 3.29
CA MET A 132 -5.05 8.44 2.31
C MET A 132 -5.54 9.73 2.97
N GLY A 133 -5.83 9.68 4.27
CA GLY A 133 -6.29 10.85 5.01
C GLY A 133 -5.18 11.66 5.65
N GLU A 134 -3.92 11.27 5.46
CA GLU A 134 -2.80 11.99 6.09
C GLU A 134 -2.62 13.39 5.57
N ASP A 135 -3.25 13.73 4.46
CA ASP A 135 -3.23 15.08 3.92
C ASP A 135 -4.23 16.00 4.62
N GLY A 136 -4.93 15.49 5.63
CA GLY A 136 -5.89 16.26 6.40
C GLY A 136 -7.34 16.04 6.00
N THR A 137 -7.59 15.29 4.94
CA THR A 137 -8.97 15.13 4.43
C THR A 137 -9.78 14.14 5.25
N VAL A 138 -9.14 13.19 5.94
CA VAL A 138 -9.82 12.21 6.78
C VAL A 138 -9.15 12.17 8.14
N ALA A 139 -9.20 13.29 8.83
CA ALA A 139 -8.45 13.46 10.08
C ALA A 139 -8.81 12.44 11.15
N ASN A 140 -10.08 12.02 11.19
CA ASN A 140 -10.53 11.12 12.26
C ASN A 140 -9.98 9.71 12.12
N ALA A 141 -9.56 9.31 10.93
CA ALA A 141 -9.01 7.99 10.73
C ALA A 141 -7.74 7.80 11.55
N ALA A 142 -6.98 8.84 11.72
CA ALA A 142 -5.74 8.77 12.48
C ALA A 142 -5.96 8.33 13.92
N LYS A 143 -7.06 8.74 14.51
CA LYS A 143 -7.37 8.38 15.90
C LYS A 143 -7.90 6.98 16.02
N ALA A 144 -8.70 6.56 15.06
CA ALA A 144 -9.35 5.27 15.13
C ALA A 144 -8.39 4.13 14.79
N GLY A 145 -7.47 4.36 13.90
CA GLY A 145 -6.62 3.31 13.39
C GLY A 145 -5.42 2.98 14.21
N VAL A 146 -5.17 3.74 15.23
CA VAL A 146 -3.91 3.57 15.95
C VAL A 146 -4.13 3.43 17.43
#